data_fa3f3f5a2b0ab338271ccaa6c48c9290
#
_entry.id   fa3f3f5a2b0ab338271ccaa6c48c9290
#
_cell.length_a   1.000
_cell.length_b   1.000
_cell.length_c   1.000
_cell.angle_alpha   90.00
_cell.angle_beta   90.00
_cell.angle_gamma   90.00
#
_symmetry.space_group_name_H-M   'P 1'
#
loop_
_entity.id
_entity.type
_entity.pdbx_description
1 polymer ?
#
loop_
_entity_poly.entity_id
_entity_poly.type
_entity_poly.pdbx_seq_one_letter_code
_entity_poly.pdbx_strand_id
1 'polypeptide(L)'
;MAIEDISENARFVLEKRYLAKDEEGNLIETVDGMFRRVADTMAAVDSKYDSTADTKALSDIFYELMTDLKFLPNSPTLMNAGRTLGQLSACFVLPVEDSMEGIFDSVKNAALKIGRAHV
;
A
#
# COMPACT_ATOMS: atom_id res chain seq x y z
N MET A 1 -10.51 -16.04 10.64
CA MET A 1 -9.23 -16.79 10.55
C MET A 1 -8.19 -15.87 11.17
N ALA A 2 -7.54 -16.29 12.22
CA ALA A 2 -6.53 -15.43 12.84
C ALA A 2 -5.29 -15.37 11.93
N ILE A 3 -4.58 -14.25 11.94
CA ILE A 3 -3.28 -14.07 11.23
C ILE A 3 -2.29 -15.19 11.57
N GLU A 4 -2.47 -15.82 12.72
CA GLU A 4 -1.66 -16.96 13.19
C GLU A 4 -1.85 -18.22 12.32
N ASP A 5 -2.95 -18.32 11.59
CA ASP A 5 -3.31 -19.49 10.75
C ASP A 5 -2.90 -19.34 9.28
N ILE A 6 -2.11 -18.33 8.92
CA ILE A 6 -1.61 -18.21 7.53
C ILE A 6 -0.64 -19.34 7.22
N SER A 7 -0.71 -19.87 6.00
CA SER A 7 0.19 -20.95 5.56
C SER A 7 1.66 -20.51 5.57
N GLU A 8 2.57 -21.48 5.75
CA GLU A 8 4.02 -21.21 5.68
C GLU A 8 4.42 -20.53 4.36
N ASN A 9 3.81 -20.95 3.26
CA ASN A 9 4.07 -20.35 1.95
C ASN A 9 3.62 -18.89 1.89
N ALA A 10 2.44 -18.56 2.43
CA ALA A 10 1.97 -17.18 2.51
C ALA A 10 2.90 -16.33 3.39
N ARG A 11 3.30 -16.85 4.55
CA ARG A 11 4.27 -16.19 5.44
C ARG A 11 5.59 -15.91 4.72
N PHE A 12 6.15 -16.89 4.02
CA PHE A 12 7.38 -16.75 3.26
C PHE A 12 7.28 -15.64 2.21
N VAL A 13 6.18 -15.58 1.46
CA VAL A 13 5.96 -14.54 0.44
C VAL A 13 5.86 -13.16 1.08
N LEU A 14 5.12 -13.02 2.20
CA LEU A 14 4.98 -11.76 2.92
C LEU A 14 6.35 -11.26 3.43
N GLU A 15 7.14 -12.12 4.06
CA GLU A 15 8.49 -11.78 4.56
C GLU A 15 9.45 -11.39 3.44
N LYS A 16 9.37 -12.04 2.30
CA LYS A 16 10.26 -11.74 1.16
C LYS A 16 9.91 -10.43 0.46
N ARG A 17 8.62 -10.10 0.30
CA ARG A 17 8.17 -9.08 -0.64
C ARG A 17 7.37 -7.93 -0.03
N TYR A 18 6.73 -8.10 1.13
CA TYR A 18 5.74 -7.15 1.65
C TYR A 18 6.15 -6.48 2.96
N LEU A 19 6.73 -7.24 3.88
CA LEU A 19 7.08 -6.73 5.20
C LEU A 19 8.23 -5.72 5.11
N ALA A 20 8.19 -4.73 6.01
CA ALA A 20 9.23 -3.72 6.11
C ALA A 20 10.57 -4.34 6.51
N LYS A 21 11.64 -3.83 5.91
CA LYS A 21 13.03 -4.19 6.20
C LYS A 21 13.84 -2.95 6.47
N ASP A 22 14.88 -3.10 7.27
CA ASP A 22 15.90 -2.07 7.48
C ASP A 22 16.87 -1.99 6.29
N GLU A 23 17.85 -1.09 6.38
CA GLU A 23 18.88 -0.89 5.35
C GLU A 23 19.78 -2.12 5.17
N GLU A 24 19.89 -2.97 6.19
CA GLU A 24 20.65 -4.22 6.17
C GLU A 24 19.82 -5.40 5.63
N GLY A 25 18.53 -5.20 5.36
CA GLY A 25 17.61 -6.22 4.83
C GLY A 25 16.95 -7.09 5.89
N ASN A 26 17.08 -6.77 7.19
CA ASN A 26 16.41 -7.49 8.26
C ASN A 26 14.95 -7.07 8.36
N LEU A 27 14.07 -8.02 8.69
CA LEU A 27 12.67 -7.73 8.93
C LEU A 27 12.49 -6.87 10.19
N ILE A 28 11.79 -5.75 10.04
CA ILE A 28 11.43 -4.84 11.14
C ILE A 28 9.92 -4.77 11.36
N GLU A 29 9.16 -5.59 10.65
CA GLU A 29 7.72 -5.64 10.71
C GLU A 29 7.22 -7.09 10.77
N THR A 30 6.10 -7.30 11.45
CA THR A 30 5.37 -8.57 11.46
C THR A 30 4.20 -8.50 10.46
N VAL A 31 3.60 -9.66 10.14
CA VAL A 31 2.39 -9.71 9.30
C VAL A 31 1.26 -8.92 9.94
N ASP A 32 1.07 -9.06 11.24
CA ASP A 32 0.09 -8.28 12.01
C ASP A 32 0.38 -6.77 11.92
N GLY A 33 1.62 -6.39 12.12
CA GLY A 33 2.09 -5.00 12.00
C GLY A 33 1.83 -4.41 10.63
N MET A 34 2.01 -5.17 9.56
CA MET A 34 1.70 -4.73 8.19
C MET A 34 0.21 -4.38 8.03
N PHE A 35 -0.69 -5.25 8.46
CA PHE A 35 -2.13 -4.99 8.38
C PHE A 35 -2.53 -3.81 9.26
N ARG A 36 -1.96 -3.69 10.45
CA ARG A 36 -2.22 -2.55 11.33
C ARG A 36 -1.73 -1.24 10.72
N ARG A 37 -0.52 -1.20 10.17
CA ARG A 37 0.04 -0.03 9.48
C ARG A 37 -0.84 0.43 8.31
N VAL A 38 -1.32 -0.51 7.49
CA VAL A 38 -2.23 -0.19 6.37
C VAL A 38 -3.54 0.38 6.90
N ALA A 39 -4.16 -0.26 7.87
CA ALA A 39 -5.42 0.18 8.47
C ALA A 39 -5.31 1.58 9.06
N ASP A 40 -4.27 1.83 9.86
CA ASP A 40 -4.02 3.13 10.49
C ASP A 40 -3.80 4.23 9.44
N THR A 41 -3.03 3.92 8.39
CA THR A 41 -2.73 4.88 7.31
C THR A 41 -3.99 5.27 6.55
N MET A 42 -4.85 4.31 6.23
CA MET A 42 -6.09 4.57 5.51
C MET A 42 -7.10 5.34 6.38
N ALA A 43 -7.28 4.92 7.61
CA ALA A 43 -8.20 5.57 8.55
C ALA A 43 -7.79 7.02 8.86
N ALA A 44 -6.50 7.30 8.96
CA ALA A 44 -5.99 8.65 9.25
C ALA A 44 -6.40 9.69 8.19
N VAL A 45 -6.75 9.27 6.97
CA VAL A 45 -7.17 10.18 5.90
C VAL A 45 -8.46 10.90 6.24
N ASP A 46 -9.38 10.25 6.93
CA ASP A 46 -10.70 10.82 7.27
C ASP A 46 -10.59 12.06 8.14
N SER A 47 -9.58 12.14 9.01
CA SER A 47 -9.35 13.33 9.83
C SER A 47 -9.03 14.61 9.04
N LYS A 48 -8.66 14.46 7.75
CA LYS A 48 -8.43 15.60 6.85
C LYS A 48 -9.73 16.23 6.35
N TYR A 49 -10.83 15.48 6.39
CA TYR A 49 -12.14 15.90 5.91
C TYR A 49 -13.12 16.15 7.08
N ASP A 50 -12.97 15.37 8.14
CA ASP A 50 -13.77 15.49 9.35
C ASP A 50 -12.87 15.40 10.58
N SER A 51 -12.68 16.53 11.26
CA SER A 51 -11.86 16.61 12.49
C SER A 51 -12.46 15.84 13.67
N THR A 52 -13.72 15.41 13.58
CA THR A 52 -14.41 14.61 14.62
C THR A 52 -14.39 13.10 14.31
N ALA A 53 -13.81 12.69 13.18
CA ALA A 53 -13.73 11.29 12.79
C ALA A 53 -12.98 10.45 13.83
N ASP A 54 -13.60 9.36 14.28
CA ASP A 54 -12.92 8.36 15.11
C ASP A 54 -12.04 7.46 14.24
N THR A 55 -10.84 7.97 13.94
CA THR A 55 -9.87 7.27 13.08
C THR A 55 -9.41 5.96 13.71
N LYS A 56 -9.45 5.84 15.05
CA LYS A 56 -9.10 4.59 15.72
C LYS A 56 -10.16 3.52 15.49
N ALA A 57 -11.42 3.84 15.70
CA ALA A 57 -12.51 2.89 15.43
C ALA A 57 -12.51 2.46 13.95
N LEU A 58 -12.28 3.40 13.03
CA LEU A 58 -12.20 3.12 11.61
C LEU A 58 -10.99 2.22 11.26
N SER A 59 -9.84 2.47 11.87
CA SER A 59 -8.66 1.61 11.72
C SER A 59 -8.94 0.19 12.20
N ASP A 60 -9.62 0.02 13.34
CA ASP A 60 -9.96 -1.29 13.87
C ASP A 60 -10.90 -2.05 12.88
N ILE A 61 -11.87 -1.37 12.29
CA ILE A 61 -12.74 -1.96 11.24
C ILE A 61 -11.92 -2.38 10.02
N PHE A 62 -11.04 -1.54 9.51
CA PHE A 62 -10.20 -1.88 8.34
C PHE A 62 -9.25 -3.05 8.64
N TYR A 63 -8.68 -3.06 9.83
CA TYR A 63 -7.83 -4.16 10.27
C TYR A 63 -8.60 -5.48 10.33
N GLU A 64 -9.79 -5.51 10.93
CA GLU A 64 -10.63 -6.70 10.99
C GLU A 64 -11.04 -7.20 9.60
N LEU A 65 -11.41 -6.29 8.68
CA LEU A 65 -11.75 -6.66 7.30
C LEU A 65 -10.60 -7.40 6.60
N MET A 66 -9.37 -6.94 6.80
CA MET A 66 -8.18 -7.55 6.19
C MET A 66 -7.81 -8.87 6.86
N THR A 67 -7.82 -8.93 8.19
CA THR A 67 -7.41 -10.12 8.94
C THR A 67 -8.43 -11.25 8.89
N ASP A 68 -9.72 -10.92 8.70
CA ASP A 68 -10.79 -11.87 8.43
C ASP A 68 -10.85 -12.33 6.96
N LEU A 69 -9.95 -11.82 6.11
CA LEU A 69 -9.93 -12.09 4.66
C LEU A 69 -11.22 -11.72 3.93
N LYS A 70 -11.96 -10.74 4.46
CA LYS A 70 -13.15 -10.19 3.81
C LYS A 70 -12.81 -9.18 2.73
N PHE A 71 -11.67 -8.51 2.88
CA PHE A 71 -11.11 -7.56 1.92
C PHE A 71 -9.58 -7.59 2.00
N LEU A 72 -8.92 -7.54 0.86
CA LEU A 72 -7.47 -7.40 0.78
C LEU A 72 -7.15 -6.30 -0.25
N PRO A 73 -6.44 -5.24 0.15
CA PRO A 73 -6.01 -4.21 -0.79
C PRO A 73 -4.96 -4.75 -1.76
N ASN A 74 -4.69 -3.98 -2.82
CA ASN A 74 -3.66 -4.34 -3.78
C ASN A 74 -2.26 -4.40 -3.16
N SER A 75 -1.34 -5.11 -3.80
CA SER A 75 0.03 -5.27 -3.33
C SER A 75 0.75 -3.94 -3.06
N PRO A 76 0.69 -2.91 -3.92
CA PRO A 76 1.31 -1.62 -3.62
C PRO A 76 0.83 -0.98 -2.32
N THR A 77 -0.45 -1.08 -1.99
CA THR A 77 -0.98 -0.58 -0.73
C THR A 77 -0.40 -1.33 0.46
N LEU A 78 -0.39 -2.67 0.42
CA LEU A 78 0.21 -3.49 1.47
C LEU A 78 1.70 -3.18 1.66
N MET A 79 2.42 -2.92 0.57
CA MET A 79 3.86 -2.64 0.60
C MET A 79 4.18 -1.22 1.07
N ASN A 80 3.42 -0.21 0.67
CA ASN A 80 3.84 1.19 0.73
C ASN A 80 2.98 2.09 1.62
N ALA A 81 1.77 1.69 2.02
CA ALA A 81 0.95 2.53 2.89
C ALA A 81 1.67 2.82 4.20
N GLY A 82 1.73 4.10 4.58
CA GLY A 82 2.43 4.54 5.79
C GLY A 82 3.95 4.52 5.73
N ARG A 83 4.53 4.27 4.55
CA ARG A 83 5.99 4.34 4.32
C ARG A 83 6.38 5.59 3.54
N THR A 84 7.68 5.87 3.46
CA THR A 84 8.25 7.04 2.81
C THR A 84 7.82 7.20 1.35
N LEU A 85 7.80 6.11 0.58
CA LEU A 85 7.34 6.16 -0.81
C LEU A 85 5.85 6.47 -0.92
N GLY A 86 5.00 5.86 -0.08
CA GLY A 86 3.58 6.13 0.00
C GLY A 86 2.78 5.86 -1.28
N GLN A 87 3.33 5.13 -2.25
CA GLN A 87 2.68 4.85 -3.53
C GLN A 87 1.72 3.67 -3.39
N LEU A 88 0.43 3.92 -3.56
CA LEU A 88 -0.64 2.94 -3.33
C LEU A 88 -1.10 2.23 -4.60
N SER A 89 -0.56 2.61 -5.76
CA SER A 89 -0.89 2.01 -7.06
C SER A 89 0.39 1.77 -7.86
N ALA A 90 0.42 0.69 -8.65
CA ALA A 90 1.53 0.36 -9.54
C ALA A 90 1.16 0.49 -11.02
N CYS A 91 -0.14 0.52 -11.35
CA CYS A 91 -0.63 0.61 -12.72
C CYS A 91 -1.34 1.94 -12.94
N PHE A 92 -0.94 2.63 -14.01
CA PHE A 92 -1.47 3.93 -14.38
C PHE A 92 -1.84 3.92 -15.86
N VAL A 93 -2.99 4.51 -16.17
CA VAL A 93 -3.41 4.77 -17.56
C VAL A 93 -3.14 6.24 -17.85
N LEU A 94 -2.44 6.51 -18.95
CA LEU A 94 -2.14 7.85 -19.41
C LEU A 94 -2.89 8.12 -20.71
N PRO A 95 -3.55 9.26 -20.87
CA PRO A 95 -4.11 9.65 -22.14
C PRO A 95 -2.98 9.96 -23.14
N VAL A 96 -3.20 9.64 -24.39
CA VAL A 96 -2.33 10.04 -25.50
C VAL A 96 -3.20 10.85 -26.46
N GLU A 97 -3.01 12.15 -26.46
CA GLU A 97 -3.72 13.04 -27.39
C GLU A 97 -3.05 12.98 -28.77
N ASP A 98 -3.85 13.16 -29.83
CA ASP A 98 -3.37 13.17 -31.21
C ASP A 98 -2.72 14.54 -31.57
N SER A 99 -1.61 14.81 -30.89
CA SER A 99 -0.74 15.97 -31.10
C SER A 99 0.69 15.62 -30.72
N MET A 100 1.67 16.29 -31.33
CA MET A 100 3.08 16.07 -30.96
C MET A 100 3.35 16.35 -29.48
N GLU A 101 2.78 17.39 -28.93
CA GLU A 101 2.90 17.75 -27.52
C GLU A 101 2.29 16.66 -26.63
N GLY A 102 1.05 16.22 -26.93
CA GLY A 102 0.36 15.18 -26.15
C GLY A 102 1.08 13.84 -26.16
N ILE A 103 1.67 13.45 -27.31
CA ILE A 103 2.48 12.23 -27.44
C ILE A 103 3.72 12.32 -26.54
N PHE A 104 4.49 13.41 -26.63
CA PHE A 104 5.71 13.57 -25.82
C PHE A 104 5.40 13.76 -24.33
N ASP A 105 4.32 14.44 -23.98
CA ASP A 105 3.87 14.53 -22.58
C ASP A 105 3.49 13.16 -22.01
N SER A 106 2.86 12.31 -22.80
CA SER A 106 2.58 10.91 -22.38
C SER A 106 3.86 10.12 -22.13
N VAL A 107 4.87 10.23 -23.00
CA VAL A 107 6.18 9.60 -22.83
C VAL A 107 6.88 10.14 -21.59
N LYS A 108 6.91 11.44 -21.38
CA LYS A 108 7.48 12.08 -20.20
C LYS A 108 6.80 11.59 -18.92
N ASN A 109 5.46 11.60 -18.90
CA ASN A 109 4.69 11.16 -17.76
C ASN A 109 4.89 9.67 -17.45
N ALA A 110 5.00 8.81 -18.48
CA ALA A 110 5.34 7.41 -18.31
C ALA A 110 6.71 7.24 -17.65
N ALA A 111 7.73 7.94 -18.14
CA ALA A 111 9.08 7.90 -17.58
C ALA A 111 9.14 8.35 -16.11
N LEU A 112 8.44 9.45 -15.78
CA LEU A 112 8.36 9.96 -14.41
C LEU A 112 7.65 9.00 -13.45
N LYS A 113 6.64 8.27 -13.93
CA LYS A 113 5.90 7.28 -13.11
C LYS A 113 6.69 5.99 -12.92
N ILE A 114 7.36 5.49 -13.96
CA ILE A 114 8.24 4.32 -13.86
C ILE A 114 9.33 4.55 -12.82
N GLY A 115 9.97 5.74 -12.81
CA GLY A 115 11.00 6.08 -11.84
C GLY A 115 10.52 6.12 -10.37
N ARG A 116 9.22 6.23 -10.12
CA ARG A 116 8.63 6.23 -8.77
C ARG A 116 8.16 4.84 -8.30
N ALA A 117 7.99 3.90 -9.22
CA ALA A 117 7.50 2.57 -8.89
C ALA A 117 8.60 1.60 -8.40
N HIS A 118 9.87 1.99 -8.54
CA HIS A 118 11.03 1.13 -8.31
C HIS A 118 12.06 1.69 -7.31
N VAL A 119 11.68 2.68 -6.52
CA VAL A 119 12.58 3.24 -5.49
C VAL A 119 12.22 2.69 -4.14
#